data_88d496a392b98fbb0c4c85eb772d12ed
#
_entry.id   88d496a392b98fbb0c4c85eb772d12ed
#
_cell.length_a   1.000
_cell.length_b   1.000
_cell.length_c   1.000
_cell.angle_alpha   90.00
_cell.angle_beta   90.00
_cell.angle_gamma   90.00
#
_symmetry.space_group_name_H-M   'P 1'
#
loop_
_entity.id
_entity.type
_entity.pdbx_description
1 polymer ?
#
loop_
_entity_poly.entity_id
_entity_poly.type
_entity_poly.pdbx_seq_one_letter_code
_entity_poly.pdbx_strand_id
1 'polypeptide(L)'
;MNKSNNKNMNNDDVINRLDVVRKYNPHLSNANAKSPLTVGNGRFCFTADVTGMQTLYDEYMEETPLCTMAEWAWHTYPGHRYTMDDVFMTEYDFLGRKVSYPRVKYEGNEAAYDWVRMNPHKFNLARIALSVNGTYLTSDMLSDINQTLDITTGVLKSDFIVSYASHEYKVSVETVCNNKSDTVA
;
A
#
# COMPACT_ATOMS: atom_id res chain seq x y z
N MET A 1 17.87 35.98 50.68
CA MET A 1 18.30 34.62 50.41
C MET A 1 17.16 33.88 49.73
N ASN A 2 17.12 33.91 48.40
CA ASN A 2 16.13 33.18 47.58
C ASN A 2 16.72 31.79 47.22
N LYS A 3 16.16 30.73 47.80
CA LYS A 3 16.44 29.38 47.39
C LYS A 3 15.67 29.09 46.10
N SER A 4 16.37 29.02 44.98
CA SER A 4 15.83 28.50 43.71
C SER A 4 15.57 27.01 43.89
N ASN A 5 14.31 26.60 43.88
CA ASN A 5 13.91 25.19 43.77
C ASN A 5 14.19 24.72 42.32
N ASN A 6 15.35 24.12 42.09
CA ASN A 6 15.58 23.31 40.91
C ASN A 6 14.78 22.01 41.13
N LYS A 7 13.57 21.93 40.56
CA LYS A 7 12.91 20.66 40.36
C LYS A 7 13.74 19.89 39.35
N ASN A 8 14.44 18.87 39.80
CA ASN A 8 14.95 17.80 38.92
C ASN A 8 13.74 17.23 38.14
N MET A 9 13.62 17.55 36.86
CA MET A 9 12.74 16.78 35.98
C MET A 9 13.24 15.34 36.00
N ASN A 10 12.42 14.43 36.54
CA ASN A 10 12.71 13.02 36.44
C ASN A 10 12.71 12.62 34.95
N ASN A 11 13.69 11.82 34.56
CA ASN A 11 13.82 11.29 33.19
C ASN A 11 12.56 10.50 32.73
N ASP A 12 11.66 10.18 33.64
CA ASP A 12 10.42 9.44 33.37
C ASP A 12 9.32 10.31 32.71
N ASP A 13 9.49 11.64 32.66
CA ASP A 13 8.52 12.57 32.03
C ASP A 13 8.82 12.83 30.55
N VAL A 14 9.88 12.28 29.98
CA VAL A 14 10.25 12.47 28.59
C VAL A 14 9.51 11.44 27.72
N ILE A 15 8.53 11.92 26.96
CA ILE A 15 7.81 11.07 25.99
C ILE A 15 8.79 10.60 24.91
N ASN A 16 9.01 9.28 24.84
CA ASN A 16 9.73 8.68 23.73
C ASN A 16 8.83 8.64 22.48
N ARG A 17 9.07 9.57 21.57
CA ARG A 17 8.25 9.72 20.34
C ARG A 17 8.27 8.47 19.46
N LEU A 18 9.38 7.76 19.38
CA LEU A 18 9.50 6.53 18.59
C LEU A 18 8.62 5.42 19.16
N ASP A 19 8.58 5.26 20.50
CA ASP A 19 7.73 4.26 21.15
C ASP A 19 6.24 4.59 20.96
N VAL A 20 5.90 5.88 20.94
CA VAL A 20 4.52 6.30 20.63
C VAL A 20 4.16 5.95 19.20
N VAL A 21 5.02 6.24 18.23
CA VAL A 21 4.79 5.94 16.81
C VAL A 21 4.68 4.42 16.57
N ARG A 22 5.57 3.62 17.15
CA ARG A 22 5.58 2.15 17.00
C ARG A 22 4.31 1.46 17.49
N LYS A 23 3.56 2.07 18.40
CA LYS A 23 2.24 1.54 18.83
C LYS A 23 1.21 1.49 17.69
N TYR A 24 1.46 2.23 16.62
CA TYR A 24 0.58 2.31 15.45
C TYR A 24 1.11 1.54 14.24
N ASN A 25 2.13 0.70 14.44
CA ASN A 25 2.60 -0.19 13.39
C ASN A 25 1.46 -1.09 12.91
N PRO A 26 1.13 -1.11 11.60
CA PRO A 26 0.15 -2.04 11.06
C PRO A 26 0.60 -3.48 11.30
N HIS A 27 -0.35 -4.33 11.72
CA HIS A 27 -0.13 -5.74 11.96
C HIS A 27 -1.24 -6.57 11.33
N LEU A 28 -0.87 -7.60 10.57
CA LEU A 28 -1.79 -8.53 9.92
C LEU A 28 -1.47 -9.96 10.36
N SER A 29 -2.52 -10.73 10.67
CA SER A 29 -2.44 -12.15 11.04
C SER A 29 -3.16 -13.08 10.06
N ASN A 30 -3.73 -12.52 8.99
CA ASN A 30 -4.42 -13.27 7.94
C ASN A 30 -4.38 -12.50 6.64
N ALA A 31 -4.54 -13.20 5.52
CA ALA A 31 -4.70 -12.58 4.20
C ALA A 31 -6.00 -11.76 4.17
N ASN A 32 -5.90 -10.53 3.70
CA ASN A 32 -7.05 -9.64 3.52
C ASN A 32 -6.83 -8.77 2.27
N ALA A 33 -7.51 -9.11 1.21
CA ALA A 33 -7.40 -8.42 -0.07
C ALA A 33 -7.82 -6.93 -0.02
N LYS A 34 -8.52 -6.49 1.02
CA LYS A 34 -8.92 -5.08 1.20
C LYS A 34 -7.87 -4.25 1.94
N SER A 35 -6.82 -4.88 2.48
CA SER A 35 -5.85 -4.22 3.35
C SER A 35 -4.42 -4.68 3.10
N PRO A 36 -3.92 -4.70 1.86
CA PRO A 36 -2.50 -4.96 1.61
C PRO A 36 -1.65 -3.83 2.20
N LEU A 37 -0.40 -4.14 2.57
CA LEU A 37 0.55 -3.14 3.03
C LEU A 37 1.47 -2.71 1.89
N THR A 38 1.93 -1.46 1.95
CA THR A 38 2.77 -0.88 0.89
C THR A 38 4.04 -0.29 1.48
N VAL A 39 5.17 -0.59 0.88
CA VAL A 39 6.44 0.10 1.11
C VAL A 39 6.76 1.00 -0.07
N GLY A 40 7.41 2.14 0.18
CA GLY A 40 7.71 3.09 -0.89
C GLY A 40 8.54 4.28 -0.43
N ASN A 41 9.02 5.06 -1.41
CA ASN A 41 9.83 6.26 -1.16
C ASN A 41 9.16 7.57 -1.63
N GLY A 42 7.86 7.52 -1.97
CA GLY A 42 7.09 8.65 -2.48
C GLY A 42 7.09 8.76 -4.02
N ARG A 43 8.03 8.12 -4.72
CA ARG A 43 8.14 8.09 -6.19
C ARG A 43 7.98 6.69 -6.75
N PHE A 44 8.32 5.69 -5.96
CA PHE A 44 8.23 4.27 -6.25
C PHE A 44 7.54 3.57 -5.08
N CYS A 45 6.73 2.57 -5.36
CA CYS A 45 6.05 1.78 -4.33
C CYS A 45 5.87 0.32 -4.75
N PHE A 46 5.82 -0.53 -3.73
CA PHE A 46 5.57 -1.96 -3.84
C PHE A 46 4.48 -2.35 -2.84
N THR A 47 3.33 -2.76 -3.36
CA THR A 47 2.21 -3.24 -2.53
C THR A 47 2.33 -4.75 -2.36
N ALA A 48 2.39 -5.20 -1.13
CA ALA A 48 2.61 -6.59 -0.77
C ALA A 48 1.40 -7.21 -0.08
N ASP A 49 1.17 -8.50 -0.30
CA ASP A 49 0.29 -9.33 0.51
C ASP A 49 0.98 -9.76 1.83
N VAL A 50 0.33 -10.66 2.57
CA VAL A 50 0.84 -11.14 3.87
C VAL A 50 2.14 -11.93 3.79
N THR A 51 2.59 -12.34 2.61
CA THR A 51 3.90 -12.97 2.41
C THR A 51 5.05 -11.96 2.35
N GLY A 52 4.75 -10.65 2.37
CA GLY A 52 5.73 -9.60 2.12
C GLY A 52 6.09 -9.43 0.65
N MET A 53 5.47 -10.19 -0.24
CA MET A 53 5.63 -10.17 -1.69
C MET A 53 4.27 -9.98 -2.38
N GLN A 54 4.15 -10.41 -3.63
CA GLN A 54 2.91 -10.36 -4.41
C GLN A 54 2.49 -11.79 -4.82
N THR A 55 2.57 -12.69 -3.84
CA THR A 55 2.35 -14.13 -4.04
C THR A 55 0.88 -14.43 -4.31
N LEU A 56 -0.01 -13.83 -3.52
CA LEU A 56 -1.47 -14.00 -3.59
C LEU A 56 -2.12 -13.04 -4.60
N TYR A 57 -1.42 -12.70 -5.67
CA TYR A 57 -1.84 -11.69 -6.64
C TYR A 57 -3.27 -11.91 -7.17
N ASP A 58 -3.61 -13.13 -7.52
CA ASP A 58 -4.90 -13.45 -8.12
C ASP A 58 -6.06 -13.30 -7.12
N GLU A 59 -5.80 -13.56 -5.83
CA GLU A 59 -6.78 -13.40 -4.75
C GLU A 59 -7.06 -11.92 -4.42
N TYR A 60 -6.11 -11.02 -4.74
CA TYR A 60 -6.23 -9.58 -4.46
C TYR A 60 -6.76 -8.76 -5.64
N MET A 61 -6.79 -9.33 -6.86
CA MET A 61 -7.10 -8.60 -8.11
C MET A 61 -8.45 -7.87 -8.08
N GLU A 62 -9.49 -8.51 -7.54
CA GLU A 62 -10.86 -7.98 -7.55
C GLU A 62 -11.09 -6.88 -6.49
N GLU A 63 -10.24 -6.81 -5.46
CA GLU A 63 -10.39 -5.86 -4.36
C GLU A 63 -9.31 -4.76 -4.42
N THR A 64 -8.07 -5.08 -4.07
CA THR A 64 -6.94 -4.15 -4.10
C THR A 64 -5.76 -4.79 -4.82
N PRO A 65 -5.59 -4.54 -6.12
CA PRO A 65 -4.52 -5.15 -6.91
C PRO A 65 -3.13 -4.87 -6.32
N LEU A 66 -2.32 -5.92 -6.21
CA LEU A 66 -0.92 -5.81 -5.79
C LEU A 66 -0.08 -5.25 -6.94
N CYS A 67 0.56 -4.12 -6.72
CA CYS A 67 1.27 -3.40 -7.78
C CYS A 67 2.67 -2.97 -7.37
N THR A 68 3.58 -2.97 -8.33
CA THR A 68 4.86 -2.28 -8.29
C THR A 68 4.79 -1.09 -9.22
N MET A 69 4.81 0.12 -8.69
CA MET A 69 4.55 1.33 -9.47
C MET A 69 5.62 2.40 -9.25
N ALA A 70 5.87 3.19 -10.29
CA ALA A 70 6.72 4.38 -10.22
C ALA A 70 6.02 5.59 -10.82
N GLU A 71 6.43 6.79 -10.41
CA GLU A 71 5.85 8.03 -10.94
C GLU A 71 6.05 8.18 -12.45
N TRP A 72 7.19 7.71 -12.98
CA TRP A 72 7.56 7.78 -14.38
C TRP A 72 6.95 6.68 -15.25
N ALA A 73 6.44 5.60 -14.67
CA ALA A 73 5.94 4.42 -15.39
C ALA A 73 4.46 4.58 -15.74
N TRP A 74 4.20 5.38 -16.77
CA TRP A 74 2.83 5.65 -17.24
C TRP A 74 2.76 5.87 -18.73
N HIS A 75 1.57 5.73 -19.31
CA HIS A 75 1.26 6.11 -20.67
C HIS A 75 -0.19 6.61 -20.79
N THR A 76 -0.51 7.24 -21.91
CA THR A 76 -1.88 7.60 -22.28
C THR A 76 -2.37 6.64 -23.36
N TYR A 77 -3.56 6.07 -23.18
CA TYR A 77 -4.17 5.25 -24.21
C TYR A 77 -4.39 6.07 -25.48
N PRO A 78 -4.10 5.50 -26.67
CA PRO A 78 -4.41 6.14 -27.94
C PRO A 78 -5.93 6.20 -28.16
N GLY A 79 -6.37 7.07 -29.09
CA GLY A 79 -7.76 7.19 -29.49
C GLY A 79 -8.35 8.56 -29.17
N HIS A 80 -9.66 8.62 -29.02
CA HIS A 80 -10.37 9.86 -28.71
C HIS A 80 -9.91 10.42 -27.37
N ARG A 81 -9.58 11.70 -27.34
CA ARG A 81 -9.17 12.40 -26.12
C ARG A 81 -10.36 13.15 -25.55
N TYR A 82 -10.75 12.77 -24.37
CA TYR A 82 -11.72 13.51 -23.58
C TYR A 82 -11.03 14.56 -22.72
N THR A 83 -11.78 15.59 -22.39
CA THR A 83 -11.33 16.69 -21.51
C THR A 83 -12.20 16.72 -20.26
N MET A 84 -11.88 17.62 -19.33
CA MET A 84 -12.73 17.83 -18.17
C MET A 84 -14.12 18.36 -18.53
N ASP A 85 -14.27 19.01 -19.69
CA ASP A 85 -15.57 19.49 -20.17
C ASP A 85 -16.50 18.32 -20.58
N ASP A 86 -15.91 17.19 -21.00
CA ASP A 86 -16.66 15.97 -21.34
C ASP A 86 -17.12 15.19 -20.10
N VAL A 87 -16.58 15.50 -18.93
CA VAL A 87 -16.81 14.77 -17.67
C VAL A 87 -17.82 15.47 -16.78
N PHE A 88 -18.68 16.26 -17.26
CA PHE A 88 -19.72 16.98 -16.52
C PHE A 88 -19.41 17.20 -15.01
N MET A 89 -19.29 18.45 -14.63
CA MET A 89 -19.01 18.86 -13.25
C MET A 89 -20.32 19.09 -12.46
N THR A 90 -20.31 18.78 -11.18
CA THR A 90 -21.39 19.17 -10.26
C THR A 90 -20.84 20.16 -9.23
N GLU A 91 -21.50 21.29 -9.08
CA GLU A 91 -21.15 22.26 -8.06
C GLU A 91 -21.77 21.90 -6.71
N TYR A 92 -20.97 21.96 -5.69
CA TYR A 92 -21.37 21.80 -4.30
C TYR A 92 -21.09 23.10 -3.55
N ASP A 93 -21.99 23.47 -2.64
CA ASP A 93 -21.76 24.58 -1.72
C ASP A 93 -21.00 24.07 -0.49
N PHE A 94 -19.85 24.64 -0.24
CA PHE A 94 -19.05 24.36 0.94
C PHE A 94 -18.75 25.67 1.67
N LEU A 95 -19.45 25.90 2.76
CA LEU A 95 -19.31 27.11 3.61
C LEU A 95 -19.38 28.42 2.79
N GLY A 96 -20.37 28.52 1.89
CA GLY A 96 -20.61 29.67 1.03
C GLY A 96 -19.68 29.79 -0.17
N ARG A 97 -18.83 28.79 -0.42
CA ARG A 97 -17.97 28.71 -1.60
C ARG A 97 -18.44 27.60 -2.53
N LYS A 98 -18.60 27.91 -3.81
CA LYS A 98 -18.89 26.90 -4.84
C LYS A 98 -17.64 26.10 -5.18
N VAL A 99 -17.74 24.78 -5.12
CA VAL A 99 -16.66 23.85 -5.46
C VAL A 99 -17.20 22.82 -6.46
N SER A 100 -16.53 22.72 -7.60
CA SER A 100 -16.93 21.81 -8.68
C SER A 100 -16.18 20.50 -8.56
N TYR A 101 -16.91 19.36 -8.63
CA TYR A 101 -16.36 18.02 -8.66
C TYR A 101 -16.88 17.25 -9.88
N PRO A 102 -16.08 16.33 -10.47
CA PRO A 102 -16.55 15.44 -11.53
C PRO A 102 -17.73 14.60 -11.03
N ARG A 103 -18.77 14.50 -11.85
CA ARG A 103 -19.89 13.57 -11.55
C ARG A 103 -19.41 12.12 -11.61
N VAL A 104 -20.07 11.30 -10.82
CA VAL A 104 -19.89 9.84 -10.92
C VAL A 104 -20.35 9.35 -12.30
N LYS A 105 -19.91 8.14 -12.68
CA LYS A 105 -20.34 7.49 -13.91
C LYS A 105 -21.87 7.39 -13.99
N TYR A 106 -22.43 7.79 -15.12
CA TYR A 106 -23.87 7.73 -15.40
C TYR A 106 -24.11 7.58 -16.91
N GLU A 107 -25.33 7.30 -17.28
CA GLU A 107 -25.73 7.15 -18.69
C GLU A 107 -25.41 8.40 -19.50
N GLY A 108 -24.60 8.22 -20.55
CA GLY A 108 -24.19 9.27 -21.47
C GLY A 108 -22.79 9.86 -21.21
N ASN A 109 -22.13 9.54 -20.07
CA ASN A 109 -20.75 9.97 -19.82
C ASN A 109 -19.75 8.82 -19.63
N GLU A 110 -20.17 7.58 -19.82
CA GLU A 110 -19.40 6.39 -19.45
C GLU A 110 -18.04 6.38 -20.12
N ALA A 111 -17.97 6.65 -21.42
CA ALA A 111 -16.73 6.61 -22.19
C ALA A 111 -15.74 7.69 -21.74
N ALA A 112 -16.22 8.91 -21.49
CA ALA A 112 -15.40 10.01 -20.99
C ALA A 112 -14.92 9.74 -19.57
N TYR A 113 -15.83 9.26 -18.72
CA TYR A 113 -15.52 8.91 -17.33
C TYR A 113 -14.44 7.83 -17.26
N ASP A 114 -14.60 6.73 -17.99
CA ASP A 114 -13.65 5.62 -18.00
C ASP A 114 -12.29 6.07 -18.58
N TRP A 115 -12.29 6.86 -19.66
CA TRP A 115 -11.06 7.36 -20.27
C TRP A 115 -10.27 8.26 -19.31
N VAL A 116 -10.94 9.21 -18.64
CA VAL A 116 -10.27 10.12 -17.69
C VAL A 116 -9.73 9.35 -16.49
N ARG A 117 -10.42 8.32 -16.02
CA ARG A 117 -9.94 7.48 -14.92
C ARG A 117 -8.77 6.58 -15.31
N MET A 118 -8.71 6.14 -16.57
CA MET A 118 -7.60 5.31 -17.07
C MET A 118 -6.37 6.12 -17.46
N ASN A 119 -6.49 7.43 -17.64
CA ASN A 119 -5.38 8.25 -18.13
C ASN A 119 -4.90 9.26 -17.08
N PRO A 120 -3.57 9.38 -16.84
CA PRO A 120 -2.53 8.50 -17.39
C PRO A 120 -2.60 7.10 -16.79
N HIS A 121 -2.45 6.08 -17.65
CA HIS A 121 -2.41 4.69 -17.19
C HIS A 121 -1.07 4.37 -16.57
N LYS A 122 -1.09 3.83 -15.36
CA LYS A 122 0.11 3.38 -14.64
C LYS A 122 0.43 1.95 -14.99
N PHE A 123 1.72 1.66 -15.23
CA PHE A 123 2.19 0.29 -15.42
C PHE A 123 2.42 -0.39 -14.07
N ASN A 124 2.06 -1.67 -13.99
CA ASN A 124 2.64 -2.56 -13.00
C ASN A 124 3.98 -3.04 -13.54
N LEU A 125 5.07 -2.59 -12.92
CA LEU A 125 6.43 -2.78 -13.45
C LEU A 125 6.96 -4.19 -13.29
N ALA A 126 6.61 -4.85 -12.19
CA ALA A 126 7.08 -6.19 -11.87
C ALA A 126 6.17 -6.85 -10.84
N ARG A 127 6.23 -8.16 -10.78
CA ARG A 127 5.65 -9.00 -9.73
C ARG A 127 6.76 -9.88 -9.15
N ILE A 128 6.85 -9.92 -7.82
CA ILE A 128 7.72 -10.83 -7.08
C ILE A 128 6.82 -11.75 -6.26
N ALA A 129 6.93 -13.05 -6.44
CA ALA A 129 6.07 -14.03 -5.79
C ALA A 129 6.84 -15.28 -5.39
N LEU A 130 6.38 -15.95 -4.33
CA LEU A 130 6.88 -17.24 -3.90
C LEU A 130 6.21 -18.37 -4.68
N SER A 131 6.98 -19.40 -4.97
CA SER A 131 6.48 -20.67 -5.50
C SER A 131 7.21 -21.84 -4.86
N VAL A 132 6.52 -22.97 -4.77
CA VAL A 132 7.11 -24.25 -4.33
C VAL A 132 7.00 -25.24 -5.48
N ASN A 133 8.14 -25.75 -5.98
CA ASN A 133 8.21 -26.66 -7.13
C ASN A 133 7.43 -26.15 -8.36
N GLY A 134 7.48 -24.84 -8.62
CA GLY A 134 6.79 -24.21 -9.74
C GLY A 134 5.30 -23.95 -9.53
N THR A 135 4.74 -24.29 -8.37
CA THR A 135 3.36 -23.97 -7.99
C THR A 135 3.35 -22.69 -7.18
N TYR A 136 2.56 -21.70 -7.59
CA TYR A 136 2.33 -20.50 -6.79
C TYR A 136 1.54 -20.84 -5.53
N LEU A 137 1.87 -20.17 -4.44
CA LEU A 137 1.16 -20.35 -3.17
C LEU A 137 -0.21 -19.68 -3.22
N THR A 138 -1.14 -20.23 -2.48
CA THR A 138 -2.49 -19.70 -2.21
C THR A 138 -2.67 -19.47 -0.72
N SER A 139 -3.64 -18.67 -0.32
CA SER A 139 -3.82 -18.30 1.09
C SER A 139 -4.13 -19.49 2.00
N ASP A 140 -4.78 -20.53 1.47
CA ASP A 140 -5.07 -21.79 2.19
C ASP A 140 -3.82 -22.65 2.48
N MET A 141 -2.70 -22.39 1.80
CA MET A 141 -1.41 -22.99 2.10
C MET A 141 -0.65 -22.30 3.20
N LEU A 142 -1.13 -21.13 3.67
CA LEU A 142 -0.44 -20.31 4.66
C LEU A 142 -1.06 -20.44 6.05
N SER A 143 -0.21 -20.52 7.06
CA SER A 143 -0.60 -20.50 8.47
C SER A 143 0.38 -19.69 9.31
N ASP A 144 0.03 -19.43 10.57
CA ASP A 144 0.83 -18.68 11.54
C ASP A 144 1.38 -17.35 10.98
N ILE A 145 0.52 -16.64 10.23
CA ILE A 145 0.86 -15.38 9.59
C ILE A 145 1.05 -14.29 10.66
N ASN A 146 2.21 -13.63 10.58
CA ASN A 146 2.56 -12.49 11.42
C ASN A 146 3.29 -11.46 10.57
N GLN A 147 2.55 -10.48 10.05
CA GLN A 147 3.13 -9.40 9.26
C GLN A 147 3.05 -8.08 10.01
N THR A 148 4.15 -7.34 10.04
CA THR A 148 4.23 -6.03 10.68
C THR A 148 5.00 -5.06 9.80
N LEU A 149 4.45 -3.87 9.60
CA LEU A 149 5.16 -2.75 8.98
C LEU A 149 5.68 -1.82 10.09
N ASP A 150 7.00 -1.74 10.25
CA ASP A 150 7.60 -0.71 11.10
C ASP A 150 7.58 0.63 10.36
N ILE A 151 6.62 1.49 10.71
CA ILE A 151 6.44 2.81 10.08
C ILE A 151 7.58 3.79 10.40
N THR A 152 8.46 3.46 11.35
CA THR A 152 9.63 4.30 11.67
C THR A 152 10.82 4.02 10.75
N THR A 153 10.92 2.80 10.23
CA THR A 153 12.02 2.34 9.37
C THR A 153 11.59 2.08 7.94
N GLY A 154 10.26 1.85 7.71
CA GLY A 154 9.71 1.45 6.43
C GLY A 154 9.96 -0.03 6.08
N VAL A 155 10.37 -0.84 7.06
CA VAL A 155 10.57 -2.29 6.88
C VAL A 155 9.26 -3.04 7.11
N LEU A 156 8.84 -3.81 6.13
CA LEU A 156 7.73 -4.75 6.20
C LEU A 156 8.30 -6.13 6.49
N LYS A 157 7.99 -6.69 7.66
CA LYS A 157 8.39 -8.04 8.05
C LYS A 157 7.20 -8.97 8.01
N SER A 158 7.37 -10.14 7.39
CA SER A 158 6.37 -11.19 7.24
C SER A 158 6.95 -12.53 7.66
N ASP A 159 6.42 -13.11 8.73
CA ASP A 159 6.74 -14.47 9.19
C ASP A 159 5.49 -15.33 8.98
N PHE A 160 5.62 -16.52 8.40
CA PHE A 160 4.51 -17.44 8.15
C PHE A 160 4.99 -18.87 7.92
N ILE A 161 4.05 -19.82 7.96
CA ILE A 161 4.30 -21.23 7.61
C ILE A 161 3.62 -21.51 6.27
N VAL A 162 4.34 -22.19 5.38
CA VAL A 162 3.81 -22.73 4.13
C VAL A 162 3.63 -24.23 4.28
N SER A 163 2.42 -24.74 4.05
CA SER A 163 2.12 -26.20 3.99
C SER A 163 2.05 -26.64 2.53
N TYR A 164 2.94 -27.55 2.13
CA TYR A 164 2.95 -28.12 0.79
C TYR A 164 3.37 -29.59 0.79
N ALA A 165 2.60 -30.46 0.16
CA ALA A 165 2.88 -31.91 0.00
C ALA A 165 3.31 -32.59 1.31
N SER A 166 2.56 -32.38 2.40
CA SER A 166 2.83 -32.94 3.74
C SER A 166 4.10 -32.41 4.42
N HIS A 167 4.65 -31.31 3.94
CA HIS A 167 5.77 -30.60 4.57
C HIS A 167 5.36 -29.20 4.97
N GLU A 168 5.96 -28.72 6.05
CA GLU A 168 5.82 -27.35 6.54
C GLU A 168 7.15 -26.59 6.41
N TYR A 169 7.08 -25.40 5.87
CA TYR A 169 8.22 -24.51 5.70
C TYR A 169 8.00 -23.23 6.47
N LYS A 170 8.86 -22.93 7.42
CA LYS A 170 8.88 -21.63 8.08
C LYS A 170 9.57 -20.61 7.17
N VAL A 171 8.87 -19.55 6.86
CA VAL A 171 9.34 -18.50 5.95
C VAL A 171 9.36 -17.17 6.69
N SER A 172 10.44 -16.42 6.53
CA SER A 172 10.56 -15.04 7.00
C SER A 172 11.01 -14.17 5.82
N VAL A 173 10.29 -13.09 5.57
CA VAL A 173 10.54 -12.14 4.50
C VAL A 173 10.63 -10.74 5.10
N GLU A 174 11.66 -10.00 4.74
CA GLU A 174 11.75 -8.57 5.01
C GLU A 174 11.72 -7.83 3.68
N THR A 175 10.79 -6.88 3.55
CA THR A 175 10.60 -6.10 2.34
C THR A 175 10.81 -4.63 2.67
N VAL A 176 11.65 -3.97 1.88
CA VAL A 176 11.98 -2.56 2.08
C VAL A 176 12.14 -1.85 0.73
N CYS A 177 11.72 -0.60 0.67
CA CYS A 177 11.98 0.27 -0.47
C CYS A 177 13.17 1.18 -0.17
N ASN A 178 14.10 1.28 -1.13
CA ASN A 178 15.22 2.21 -1.00
C ASN A 178 14.72 3.66 -1.05
N ASN A 179 15.21 4.51 -0.13
CA ASN A 179 14.76 5.89 -0.01
C ASN A 179 15.34 6.85 -1.08
N LYS A 180 16.28 6.39 -1.90
CA LYS A 180 16.99 7.20 -2.91
C LYS A 180 16.92 6.65 -4.32
N SER A 181 16.40 5.44 -4.49
CA SER A 181 16.31 4.78 -5.80
C SER A 181 15.01 3.97 -5.90
N ASP A 182 14.54 3.75 -7.12
CA ASP A 182 13.35 2.96 -7.42
C ASP A 182 13.71 1.47 -7.32
N THR A 183 13.94 1.02 -6.09
CA THR A 183 14.37 -0.34 -5.78
C THR A 183 13.61 -0.86 -4.56
N VAL A 184 13.11 -2.07 -4.66
CA VAL A 184 12.60 -2.88 -3.55
C VAL A 184 13.53 -4.09 -3.34
N ALA A 185 13.78 -4.42 -2.11
CA ALA A 185 14.56 -5.59 -1.70
C ALA A 185 13.79 -6.40 -0.66
#